data_d88fabecb727cff7d9fcb94f8a87e266
#
_entry.id   d88fabecb727cff7d9fcb94f8a87e266
#
_cell.length_a   1.000
_cell.length_b   1.000
_cell.length_c   1.000
_cell.angle_alpha   90.00
_cell.angle_beta   90.00
_cell.angle_gamma   90.00
#
_symmetry.space_group_name_H-M   'P 1'
#
loop_
_entity.id
_entity.type
_entity.pdbx_description
1 polymer ?
#
loop_
_entity_poly.entity_id
_entity_poly.type
_entity_poly.pdbx_seq_one_letter_code
_entity_poly.pdbx_strand_id
1 'polypeptide(L)'
;MVDSFDDMKLEKWIKKVIAYLSYKNPTIVQKYIIPEILNDKSVIAISKTGTGKTASFCLPILSELSKDPYGLYSIILEPTRELVIQVEEKLKLFSTGFNLRMCSIIGGEDYTTQLKELDKIPHIIIATPGRLVTFLENNYIKLVQNLKYFVLDEFDQLLNDTIRPDIEKIIKFLPEDRKTLFFSATIVQTKNELKKYLGKNDTGELYYYNNNEDINDEKEIKDDEEQKNNNNSIPMKIKNKINEDVDLKYILVPQKLKEHYLLYLLRNKYKETSCLIFVNHVKQCDFLYNLCKLFELKVSHLHSKMTQRNRREDLQKFKGSISKFLISTDLASRGLDIKQCDLVINFDMPHTSQTFIHRAGRTGRIGNKGLCISFVSQHDIELLNGIESELDADFKEIEDIDQDEIMVDTGLVSKGIKLTKMKMIKEEKK
;
A
#
# COMPACT_ATOMS: atom_id res chain seq x y z
N MET A 1 -1.87 -20.24 -21.53
CA MET A 1 -1.31 -19.50 -20.37
C MET A 1 0.12 -19.13 -20.68
N VAL A 2 0.55 -17.90 -20.41
CA VAL A 2 1.93 -17.46 -20.68
C VAL A 2 2.78 -17.84 -19.47
N ASP A 3 3.74 -18.75 -19.64
CA ASP A 3 4.53 -19.27 -18.50
C ASP A 3 5.87 -18.59 -18.31
N SER A 4 6.35 -17.86 -19.30
CA SER A 4 7.61 -17.12 -19.27
C SER A 4 7.44 -15.67 -19.73
N PHE A 5 8.30 -14.77 -19.25
CA PHE A 5 8.41 -13.42 -19.81
C PHE A 5 8.80 -13.42 -21.30
N ASP A 6 9.50 -14.46 -21.75
CA ASP A 6 9.90 -14.58 -23.15
C ASP A 6 8.71 -14.82 -24.08
N ASP A 7 7.64 -15.45 -23.58
CA ASP A 7 6.41 -15.71 -24.35
C ASP A 7 5.50 -14.48 -24.43
N MET A 8 5.75 -13.45 -23.60
CA MET A 8 4.99 -12.20 -23.63
C MET A 8 5.45 -11.31 -24.78
N LYS A 9 4.53 -10.51 -25.34
CA LYS A 9 4.82 -9.54 -26.42
C LYS A 9 5.56 -8.28 -25.92
N LEU A 10 6.42 -8.42 -24.91
CA LEU A 10 7.27 -7.35 -24.40
C LEU A 10 8.44 -7.09 -25.36
N GLU A 11 8.88 -5.83 -25.45
CA GLU A 11 10.03 -5.44 -26.22
C GLU A 11 11.32 -6.14 -25.74
N LYS A 12 12.22 -6.49 -26.67
CA LYS A 12 13.44 -7.26 -26.38
C LYS A 12 14.33 -6.63 -25.31
N TRP A 13 14.40 -5.30 -25.27
CA TRP A 13 15.21 -4.60 -24.28
C TRP A 13 14.66 -4.77 -22.87
N ILE A 14 13.33 -4.76 -22.68
CA ILE A 14 12.68 -5.01 -21.38
C ILE A 14 12.95 -6.45 -20.91
N LYS A 15 12.87 -7.44 -21.80
CA LYS A 15 13.19 -8.84 -21.45
C LYS A 15 14.62 -8.96 -20.93
N LYS A 16 15.59 -8.23 -21.55
CA LYS A 16 16.96 -8.16 -21.03
C LYS A 16 17.06 -7.53 -19.65
N VAL A 17 16.33 -6.44 -19.40
CA VAL A 17 16.28 -5.79 -18.07
C VAL A 17 15.68 -6.72 -17.02
N ILE A 18 14.58 -7.40 -17.32
CA ILE A 18 13.93 -8.39 -16.45
C ILE A 18 14.93 -9.49 -16.05
N ALA A 19 15.66 -10.05 -17.05
CA ALA A 19 16.68 -11.07 -16.81
C ALA A 19 17.85 -10.55 -15.96
N TYR A 20 18.33 -9.33 -16.23
CA TYR A 20 19.37 -8.67 -15.45
C TYR A 20 18.95 -8.46 -13.98
N LEU A 21 17.70 -8.09 -13.73
CA LEU A 21 17.13 -7.93 -12.40
C LEU A 21 16.78 -9.27 -11.72
N SER A 22 17.13 -10.40 -12.33
CA SER A 22 16.91 -11.76 -11.82
C SER A 22 15.43 -12.13 -11.59
N TYR A 23 14.51 -11.53 -12.35
CA TYR A 23 13.13 -11.98 -12.42
C TYR A 23 13.05 -13.23 -13.31
N LYS A 24 13.03 -14.40 -12.68
CA LYS A 24 13.08 -15.70 -13.41
C LYS A 24 11.75 -16.01 -14.10
N ASN A 25 10.65 -15.97 -13.35
CA ASN A 25 9.32 -16.32 -13.84
C ASN A 25 8.34 -15.20 -13.50
N PRO A 26 7.35 -14.93 -14.35
CA PRO A 26 6.28 -14.02 -14.03
C PRO A 26 5.42 -14.58 -12.88
N THR A 27 4.99 -13.71 -11.99
CA THR A 27 4.01 -14.05 -10.97
C THR A 27 2.62 -14.29 -11.61
N ILE A 28 1.70 -14.89 -10.88
CA ILE A 28 0.38 -15.20 -11.41
C ILE A 28 -0.30 -13.92 -11.94
N VAL A 29 -0.32 -12.82 -11.16
CA VAL A 29 -0.90 -11.55 -11.61
C VAL A 29 -0.21 -11.00 -12.87
N GLN A 30 1.09 -11.16 -13.01
CA GLN A 30 1.84 -10.72 -14.18
C GLN A 30 1.49 -11.56 -15.42
N LYS A 31 1.31 -12.87 -15.27
CA LYS A 31 0.90 -13.78 -16.36
C LYS A 31 -0.43 -13.38 -17.00
N TYR A 32 -1.38 -12.93 -16.18
CA TYR A 32 -2.72 -12.57 -16.65
C TYR A 32 -2.80 -11.10 -17.11
N ILE A 33 -2.19 -10.18 -16.38
CA ILE A 33 -2.41 -8.74 -16.59
C ILE A 33 -1.51 -8.16 -17.69
N ILE A 34 -0.25 -8.55 -17.77
CA ILE A 34 0.68 -7.98 -18.78
C ILE A 34 0.16 -8.20 -20.20
N PRO A 35 -0.29 -9.41 -20.61
CA PRO A 35 -0.83 -9.61 -21.94
C PRO A 35 -2.06 -8.75 -22.25
N GLU A 36 -2.96 -8.55 -21.29
CA GLU A 36 -4.18 -7.77 -21.49
C GLU A 36 -3.90 -6.29 -21.68
N ILE A 37 -2.93 -5.73 -20.93
CA ILE A 37 -2.48 -4.35 -21.14
C ILE A 37 -1.81 -4.20 -22.53
N LEU A 38 -0.99 -5.17 -22.95
CA LEU A 38 -0.37 -5.18 -24.26
C LEU A 38 -1.38 -5.36 -25.43
N ASN A 39 -2.55 -5.91 -25.13
CA ASN A 39 -3.69 -6.00 -26.05
C ASN A 39 -4.62 -4.76 -25.97
N ASP A 40 -4.13 -3.67 -25.36
CA ASP A 40 -4.81 -2.37 -25.25
C ASP A 40 -6.17 -2.44 -24.52
N LYS A 41 -6.24 -3.22 -23.42
CA LYS A 41 -7.44 -3.32 -22.58
C LYS A 41 -7.31 -2.53 -21.29
N SER A 42 -8.42 -2.02 -20.77
CA SER A 42 -8.53 -1.61 -19.37
C SER A 42 -8.63 -2.84 -18.48
N VAL A 43 -8.02 -2.79 -17.31
CA VAL A 43 -7.95 -3.95 -16.40
C VAL A 43 -8.28 -3.59 -14.96
N ILE A 44 -8.87 -4.53 -14.25
CA ILE A 44 -8.97 -4.53 -12.78
C ILE A 44 -8.17 -5.74 -12.27
N ALA A 45 -7.14 -5.49 -11.49
CA ALA A 45 -6.29 -6.53 -10.93
C ALA A 45 -6.35 -6.51 -9.39
N ILE A 46 -6.96 -7.53 -8.81
CA ILE A 46 -7.01 -7.74 -7.37
C ILE A 46 -6.02 -8.83 -6.99
N SER A 47 -5.05 -8.46 -6.19
CA SER A 47 -3.99 -9.41 -5.80
C SER A 47 -3.32 -8.93 -4.52
N LYS A 48 -2.94 -9.86 -3.65
CA LYS A 48 -2.25 -9.59 -2.38
C LYS A 48 -1.05 -8.64 -2.55
N THR A 49 -0.67 -7.95 -1.50
CA THR A 49 0.56 -7.13 -1.51
C THR A 49 1.79 -8.02 -1.74
N GLY A 50 2.77 -7.50 -2.49
CA GLY A 50 4.01 -8.25 -2.78
C GLY A 50 3.95 -9.25 -3.95
N THR A 51 2.80 -9.41 -4.61
CA THR A 51 2.63 -10.32 -5.76
C THR A 51 3.18 -9.78 -7.09
N GLY A 52 3.71 -8.56 -7.11
CA GLY A 52 4.30 -7.97 -8.31
C GLY A 52 3.37 -7.07 -9.13
N LYS A 53 2.26 -6.57 -8.57
CA LYS A 53 1.31 -5.64 -9.21
C LYS A 53 2.01 -4.47 -9.92
N THR A 54 2.96 -3.80 -9.25
CA THR A 54 3.66 -2.65 -9.83
C THR A 54 4.39 -3.02 -11.13
N ALA A 55 5.05 -4.18 -11.20
CA ALA A 55 5.70 -4.65 -12.44
C ALA A 55 4.66 -5.00 -13.51
N SER A 56 3.46 -5.45 -13.12
CA SER A 56 2.39 -5.80 -14.06
C SER A 56 1.91 -4.63 -14.91
N PHE A 57 1.99 -3.38 -14.42
CA PHE A 57 1.68 -2.21 -15.24
C PHE A 57 2.93 -1.49 -15.74
N CYS A 58 4.02 -1.42 -14.99
CA CYS A 58 5.23 -0.73 -15.43
C CYS A 58 5.83 -1.36 -16.70
N LEU A 59 5.97 -2.69 -16.74
CA LEU A 59 6.61 -3.38 -17.84
C LEU A 59 5.87 -3.21 -19.18
N PRO A 60 4.55 -3.45 -19.28
CA PRO A 60 3.84 -3.24 -20.55
C PRO A 60 3.78 -1.76 -20.95
N ILE A 61 3.59 -0.82 -20.01
CA ILE A 61 3.59 0.62 -20.31
C ILE A 61 4.94 1.05 -20.90
N LEU A 62 6.06 0.63 -20.31
CA LEU A 62 7.39 0.92 -20.83
C LEU A 62 7.65 0.25 -22.20
N SER A 63 7.15 -0.97 -22.37
CA SER A 63 7.25 -1.70 -23.64
C SER A 63 6.56 -0.97 -24.78
N GLU A 64 5.31 -0.54 -24.54
CA GLU A 64 4.54 0.19 -25.55
C GLU A 64 5.11 1.60 -25.78
N LEU A 65 5.44 2.34 -24.73
CA LEU A 65 6.06 3.66 -24.82
C LEU A 65 7.35 3.65 -25.63
N SER A 66 8.15 2.58 -25.53
CA SER A 66 9.44 2.51 -26.23
C SER A 66 9.33 2.37 -27.73
N LYS A 67 8.17 1.96 -28.27
CA LYS A 67 7.91 1.86 -29.70
C LYS A 67 7.76 3.23 -30.36
N ASP A 68 7.08 4.15 -29.66
CA ASP A 68 6.86 5.53 -30.10
C ASP A 68 6.84 6.46 -28.88
N PRO A 69 8.01 6.94 -28.43
CA PRO A 69 8.12 7.77 -27.23
C PRO A 69 7.57 9.17 -27.41
N TYR A 70 6.51 9.52 -26.67
CA TYR A 70 5.97 10.88 -26.61
C TYR A 70 5.59 11.28 -25.18
N GLY A 71 5.48 12.52 -24.91
CA GLY A 71 4.96 13.06 -23.66
C GLY A 71 3.50 13.48 -23.84
N LEU A 72 2.67 13.37 -22.94
CA LEU A 72 2.54 12.63 -21.70
C LEU A 72 1.86 11.29 -22.01
N TYR A 73 2.50 10.17 -21.71
CA TYR A 73 2.00 8.84 -22.08
C TYR A 73 1.16 8.19 -21.00
N SER A 74 1.60 8.32 -19.73
CA SER A 74 0.91 7.70 -18.61
C SER A 74 0.90 8.61 -17.38
N ILE A 75 -0.20 8.56 -16.63
CA ILE A 75 -0.31 9.09 -15.26
C ILE A 75 -0.57 7.90 -14.33
N ILE A 76 0.25 7.78 -13.28
CA ILE A 76 0.12 6.77 -12.24
C ILE A 76 -0.25 7.49 -10.93
N LEU A 77 -1.38 7.14 -10.35
CA LEU A 77 -1.83 7.67 -9.07
C LEU A 77 -1.55 6.72 -7.93
N GLU A 78 -0.99 7.29 -6.88
CA GLU A 78 -0.69 6.62 -5.63
C GLU A 78 -1.32 7.35 -4.44
N PRO A 79 -1.85 6.65 -3.45
CA PRO A 79 -2.50 7.30 -2.30
C PRO A 79 -1.51 8.03 -1.39
N THR A 80 -0.22 7.66 -1.42
CA THR A 80 0.79 8.25 -0.54
C THR A 80 2.05 8.67 -1.30
N ARG A 81 2.78 9.64 -0.75
CA ARG A 81 4.03 10.17 -1.31
C ARG A 81 5.11 9.09 -1.42
N GLU A 82 5.15 8.23 -0.45
CA GLU A 82 6.12 7.14 -0.37
C GLU A 82 5.92 6.12 -1.48
N LEU A 83 4.66 5.82 -1.83
CA LEU A 83 4.35 4.95 -2.96
C LEU A 83 4.77 5.58 -4.28
N VAL A 84 4.54 6.88 -4.46
CA VAL A 84 5.04 7.60 -5.64
C VAL A 84 6.54 7.40 -5.80
N ILE A 85 7.32 7.59 -4.72
CA ILE A 85 8.78 7.40 -4.74
C ILE A 85 9.15 5.96 -5.07
N GLN A 86 8.44 4.97 -4.53
CA GLN A 86 8.71 3.56 -4.82
C GLN A 86 8.43 3.17 -6.26
N VAL A 87 7.33 3.68 -6.83
CA VAL A 87 7.02 3.45 -8.25
C VAL A 87 8.06 4.14 -9.13
N GLU A 88 8.49 5.34 -8.76
CA GLU A 88 9.57 6.05 -9.43
C GLU A 88 10.87 5.24 -9.43
N GLU A 89 11.27 4.70 -8.27
CA GLU A 89 12.46 3.85 -8.14
C GLU A 89 12.36 2.59 -9.03
N LYS A 90 11.19 1.93 -9.03
CA LYS A 90 10.96 0.76 -9.89
C LYS A 90 10.99 1.10 -11.37
N LEU A 91 10.36 2.21 -11.77
CA LEU A 91 10.41 2.67 -13.17
C LEU A 91 11.84 3.00 -13.60
N LYS A 92 12.67 3.61 -12.74
CA LYS A 92 14.10 3.82 -13.00
C LYS A 92 14.83 2.52 -13.25
N LEU A 93 14.58 1.49 -12.44
CA LEU A 93 15.18 0.17 -12.61
C LEU A 93 14.72 -0.50 -13.90
N PHE A 94 13.42 -0.51 -14.18
CA PHE A 94 12.86 -1.15 -15.37
C PHE A 94 13.17 -0.41 -16.67
N SER A 95 13.46 0.89 -16.61
CA SER A 95 13.84 1.69 -17.79
C SER A 95 15.34 1.74 -18.05
N THR A 96 16.14 0.90 -17.39
CA THR A 96 17.59 0.83 -17.64
C THR A 96 17.88 0.59 -19.12
N GLY A 97 18.58 1.53 -19.77
CA GLY A 97 18.84 1.51 -21.21
C GLY A 97 17.81 2.22 -22.08
N PHE A 98 16.73 2.76 -21.49
CA PHE A 98 15.74 3.62 -22.16
C PHE A 98 15.75 5.01 -21.51
N ASN A 99 15.81 6.06 -22.30
CA ASN A 99 15.83 7.45 -21.80
C ASN A 99 14.42 7.89 -21.35
N LEU A 100 13.94 7.32 -20.26
CA LEU A 100 12.65 7.65 -19.66
C LEU A 100 12.69 9.01 -18.96
N ARG A 101 11.83 9.94 -19.39
CA ARG A 101 11.55 11.18 -18.66
C ARG A 101 10.33 10.95 -17.78
N MET A 102 10.47 11.15 -16.47
CA MET A 102 9.36 11.03 -15.52
C MET A 102 9.40 12.18 -14.52
N CYS A 103 8.23 12.51 -13.98
CA CYS A 103 8.05 13.55 -12.98
C CYS A 103 7.19 13.03 -11.84
N SER A 104 7.67 13.18 -10.61
CA SER A 104 6.92 12.87 -9.40
C SER A 104 6.24 14.12 -8.85
N ILE A 105 4.90 14.08 -8.72
CA ILE A 105 4.08 15.20 -8.26
C ILE A 105 3.51 14.87 -6.88
N ILE A 106 4.15 15.38 -5.83
CA ILE A 106 3.78 15.09 -4.43
C ILE A 106 3.71 16.35 -3.58
N GLY A 107 2.79 16.38 -2.63
CA GLY A 107 2.68 17.48 -1.68
C GLY A 107 3.87 17.51 -0.71
N GLY A 108 4.25 18.71 -0.20
CA GLY A 108 5.33 18.88 0.78
C GLY A 108 6.74 18.86 0.21
N GLU A 109 6.89 18.74 -1.10
CA GLU A 109 8.12 19.04 -1.81
C GLU A 109 8.03 20.40 -2.51
N ASP A 110 9.19 20.93 -2.91
CA ASP A 110 9.27 22.26 -3.53
C ASP A 110 8.47 22.31 -4.82
N TYR A 111 7.59 23.30 -4.88
CA TYR A 111 6.66 23.51 -5.99
C TYR A 111 7.38 23.84 -7.30
N THR A 112 8.39 24.73 -7.20
CA THR A 112 9.15 25.22 -8.36
C THR A 112 9.99 24.13 -9.00
N THR A 113 10.51 23.22 -8.22
CA THR A 113 11.26 22.05 -8.71
C THR A 113 10.35 21.14 -9.53
N GLN A 114 9.13 20.85 -9.05
CA GLN A 114 8.18 20.01 -9.77
C GLN A 114 7.73 20.66 -11.09
N LEU A 115 7.52 21.99 -11.11
CA LEU A 115 7.23 22.72 -12.35
C LEU A 115 8.35 22.60 -13.39
N LYS A 116 9.61 22.75 -12.97
CA LYS A 116 10.76 22.58 -13.85
C LYS A 116 10.86 21.16 -14.46
N GLU A 117 10.49 20.14 -13.69
CA GLU A 117 10.45 18.78 -14.22
C GLU A 117 9.27 18.57 -15.20
N LEU A 118 8.12 19.18 -14.95
CA LEU A 118 6.98 19.16 -15.88
C LEU A 118 7.27 19.89 -17.21
N ASP A 119 8.06 20.98 -17.17
CA ASP A 119 8.46 21.69 -18.39
C ASP A 119 9.33 20.85 -19.34
N LYS A 120 9.99 19.80 -18.83
CA LYS A 120 10.74 18.83 -19.65
C LYS A 120 9.83 17.87 -20.43
N ILE A 121 8.52 18.00 -20.31
CA ILE A 121 7.50 17.16 -20.95
C ILE A 121 7.77 15.67 -20.64
N PRO A 122 7.48 15.22 -19.41
CA PRO A 122 7.72 13.84 -19.01
C PRO A 122 6.84 12.86 -19.81
N HIS A 123 7.34 11.66 -20.03
CA HIS A 123 6.56 10.55 -20.58
C HIS A 123 5.58 10.00 -19.54
N ILE A 124 6.00 9.92 -18.28
CA ILE A 124 5.22 9.38 -17.16
C ILE A 124 5.18 10.38 -16.02
N ILE A 125 3.99 10.65 -15.52
CA ILE A 125 3.77 11.36 -14.25
C ILE A 125 3.36 10.34 -13.20
N ILE A 126 4.02 10.35 -12.03
CA ILE A 126 3.61 9.60 -10.84
C ILE A 126 3.17 10.61 -9.79
N ALA A 127 1.95 10.51 -9.26
CA ALA A 127 1.43 11.59 -8.44
C ALA A 127 0.57 11.12 -7.26
N THR A 128 0.49 11.99 -6.23
CA THR A 128 -0.60 11.94 -5.26
C THR A 128 -1.77 12.81 -5.74
N PRO A 129 -3.04 12.37 -5.55
CA PRO A 129 -4.21 13.03 -6.14
C PRO A 129 -4.31 14.53 -5.87
N GLY A 130 -4.32 14.96 -4.60
CA GLY A 130 -4.52 16.36 -4.25
C GLY A 130 -3.51 17.32 -4.89
N ARG A 131 -2.24 16.90 -5.01
CA ARG A 131 -1.21 17.74 -5.66
C ARG A 131 -1.38 17.76 -7.17
N LEU A 132 -1.78 16.62 -7.77
CA LEU A 132 -2.04 16.55 -9.21
C LEU A 132 -3.23 17.45 -9.61
N VAL A 133 -4.32 17.47 -8.83
CA VAL A 133 -5.45 18.39 -9.04
C VAL A 133 -4.97 19.82 -9.17
N THR A 134 -4.17 20.30 -8.21
CA THR A 134 -3.62 21.66 -8.22
C THR A 134 -2.86 21.99 -9.51
N PHE A 135 -2.09 21.03 -10.04
CA PHE A 135 -1.31 21.22 -11.27
C PHE A 135 -2.18 21.18 -12.53
N LEU A 136 -3.23 20.36 -12.54
CA LEU A 136 -4.20 20.31 -13.65
C LEU A 136 -5.07 21.58 -13.70
N GLU A 137 -5.62 22.00 -12.56
CA GLU A 137 -6.46 23.21 -12.46
C GLU A 137 -5.71 24.49 -12.88
N ASN A 138 -4.39 24.54 -12.65
CA ASN A 138 -3.54 25.65 -13.07
C ASN A 138 -2.93 25.48 -14.47
N ASN A 139 -3.33 24.47 -15.24
CA ASN A 139 -2.85 24.17 -16.60
C ASN A 139 -1.31 24.01 -16.71
N TYR A 140 -0.65 23.51 -15.65
CA TYR A 140 0.79 23.26 -15.68
C TYR A 140 1.17 21.94 -16.39
N ILE A 141 0.22 21.04 -16.56
CA ILE A 141 0.43 19.78 -17.26
C ILE A 141 0.06 19.92 -18.72
N LYS A 142 1.07 20.02 -19.56
CA LYS A 142 0.94 20.06 -21.01
C LYS A 142 0.65 18.66 -21.58
N LEU A 143 0.01 18.60 -22.73
CA LEU A 143 -0.22 17.40 -23.50
C LEU A 143 -1.06 16.31 -22.75
N VAL A 144 -1.85 16.71 -21.79
CA VAL A 144 -2.74 15.79 -21.06
C VAL A 144 -3.65 14.99 -22.00
N GLN A 145 -3.99 15.58 -23.15
CA GLN A 145 -4.82 14.95 -24.18
C GLN A 145 -4.12 13.78 -24.91
N ASN A 146 -2.81 13.64 -24.76
CA ASN A 146 -2.05 12.52 -25.34
C ASN A 146 -2.01 11.29 -24.41
N LEU A 147 -2.61 11.38 -23.23
CA LEU A 147 -2.57 10.32 -22.22
C LEU A 147 -3.18 9.03 -22.74
N LYS A 148 -2.39 7.96 -22.79
CA LYS A 148 -2.85 6.61 -23.15
C LYS A 148 -3.27 5.79 -21.93
N TYR A 149 -2.47 5.81 -20.87
CA TYR A 149 -2.73 5.00 -19.67
C TYR A 149 -2.94 5.86 -18.42
N PHE A 150 -4.02 5.58 -17.71
CA PHE A 150 -4.30 6.12 -16.38
C PHE A 150 -4.31 4.97 -15.39
N VAL A 151 -3.36 4.95 -14.46
CA VAL A 151 -3.17 3.88 -13.48
C VAL A 151 -3.61 4.36 -12.11
N LEU A 152 -4.44 3.57 -11.45
CA LEU A 152 -4.89 3.74 -10.08
C LEU A 152 -4.34 2.56 -9.26
N ASP A 153 -3.16 2.72 -8.63
CA ASP A 153 -2.62 1.70 -7.74
C ASP A 153 -3.13 1.89 -6.31
N GLU A 154 -3.37 0.80 -5.59
CA GLU A 154 -4.07 0.79 -4.30
C GLU A 154 -5.41 1.55 -4.38
N PHE A 155 -6.23 1.24 -5.43
CA PHE A 155 -7.44 2.01 -5.74
C PHE A 155 -8.49 1.96 -4.63
N ASP A 156 -8.51 0.93 -3.80
CA ASP A 156 -9.33 0.84 -2.59
C ASP A 156 -9.06 1.98 -1.61
N GLN A 157 -7.81 2.48 -1.57
CA GLN A 157 -7.43 3.64 -0.79
C GLN A 157 -7.67 4.96 -1.53
N LEU A 158 -7.42 4.99 -2.85
CA LEU A 158 -7.65 6.18 -3.68
C LEU A 158 -9.13 6.55 -3.76
N LEU A 159 -10.02 5.57 -3.73
CA LEU A 159 -11.47 5.77 -3.83
C LEU A 159 -12.18 5.87 -2.48
N ASN A 160 -11.45 6.08 -1.38
CA ASN A 160 -12.06 6.41 -0.10
C ASN A 160 -12.70 7.82 -0.12
N ASP A 161 -13.60 8.10 0.81
CA ASP A 161 -14.39 9.35 0.83
C ASP A 161 -13.55 10.63 0.89
N THR A 162 -12.33 10.56 1.43
CA THR A 162 -11.44 11.72 1.56
C THR A 162 -10.72 12.05 0.24
N ILE A 163 -10.31 11.04 -0.54
CA ILE A 163 -9.49 11.20 -1.75
C ILE A 163 -10.34 11.17 -3.03
N ARG A 164 -11.46 10.43 -3.00
CA ARG A 164 -12.38 10.28 -4.14
C ARG A 164 -12.73 11.59 -4.85
N PRO A 165 -13.05 12.71 -4.15
CA PRO A 165 -13.34 13.98 -4.81
C PRO A 165 -12.20 14.50 -5.70
N ASP A 166 -10.96 14.27 -5.31
CA ASP A 166 -9.78 14.65 -6.10
C ASP A 166 -9.66 13.79 -7.36
N ILE A 167 -9.92 12.47 -7.25
CA ILE A 167 -9.94 11.58 -8.42
C ILE A 167 -11.00 12.00 -9.43
N GLU A 168 -12.22 12.31 -8.95
CA GLU A 168 -13.32 12.77 -9.80
C GLU A 168 -13.01 14.10 -10.52
N LYS A 169 -12.25 15.00 -9.89
CA LYS A 169 -11.74 16.21 -10.53
C LYS A 169 -10.69 15.87 -11.59
N ILE A 170 -9.72 15.02 -11.28
CA ILE A 170 -8.65 14.61 -12.21
C ILE A 170 -9.26 14.08 -13.51
N ILE A 171 -10.22 13.15 -13.40
CA ILE A 171 -10.85 12.50 -14.56
C ILE A 171 -11.43 13.49 -15.56
N LYS A 172 -11.96 14.64 -15.11
CA LYS A 172 -12.53 15.67 -15.97
C LYS A 172 -11.51 16.31 -16.93
N PHE A 173 -10.21 16.22 -16.60
CA PHE A 173 -9.13 16.75 -17.44
C PHE A 173 -8.56 15.69 -18.40
N LEU A 174 -8.84 14.41 -18.17
CA LEU A 174 -8.24 13.32 -18.94
C LEU A 174 -9.00 13.03 -20.24
N PRO A 175 -8.30 12.56 -21.31
CA PRO A 175 -8.95 12.21 -22.57
C PRO A 175 -9.92 11.04 -22.41
N GLU A 176 -10.90 10.98 -23.30
CA GLU A 176 -11.95 9.95 -23.28
C GLU A 176 -11.48 8.59 -23.82
N ASP A 177 -10.41 8.55 -24.60
CA ASP A 177 -9.88 7.33 -25.26
C ASP A 177 -8.88 6.56 -24.39
N ARG A 178 -8.53 7.11 -23.22
CA ARG A 178 -7.53 6.49 -22.34
C ARG A 178 -7.94 5.10 -21.84
N LYS A 179 -6.97 4.26 -21.60
CA LYS A 179 -7.14 2.99 -20.86
C LYS A 179 -6.92 3.24 -19.37
N THR A 180 -7.79 2.67 -18.56
CA THR A 180 -7.70 2.80 -17.11
C THR A 180 -7.33 1.46 -16.47
N LEU A 181 -6.27 1.48 -15.65
CA LEU A 181 -5.72 0.29 -15.02
C LEU A 181 -5.89 0.41 -13.50
N PHE A 182 -6.63 -0.52 -12.90
CA PHE A 182 -6.92 -0.55 -11.47
C PHE A 182 -6.16 -1.68 -10.80
N PHE A 183 -5.41 -1.35 -9.76
CA PHE A 183 -4.67 -2.33 -8.96
C PHE A 183 -4.98 -2.16 -7.48
N SER A 184 -5.31 -3.25 -6.79
CA SER A 184 -5.54 -3.25 -5.34
C SER A 184 -5.22 -4.59 -4.69
N ALA A 185 -5.12 -4.60 -3.36
CA ALA A 185 -5.09 -5.82 -2.57
C ALA A 185 -6.49 -6.28 -2.15
N THR A 186 -7.45 -5.37 -2.10
CA THR A 186 -8.82 -5.60 -1.65
C THR A 186 -9.83 -5.00 -2.62
N ILE A 187 -11.03 -5.56 -2.65
CA ILE A 187 -12.18 -4.97 -3.34
C ILE A 187 -13.13 -4.39 -2.31
N VAL A 188 -13.45 -3.11 -2.49
CA VAL A 188 -14.47 -2.40 -1.71
C VAL A 188 -15.57 -1.89 -2.63
N GLN A 189 -15.26 -1.64 -3.91
CA GLN A 189 -16.16 -1.10 -4.91
C GLN A 189 -16.70 -2.20 -5.84
N THR A 190 -17.94 -2.02 -6.28
CA THR A 190 -18.51 -2.87 -7.32
C THR A 190 -17.89 -2.57 -8.69
N LYS A 191 -17.89 -3.54 -9.61
CA LYS A 191 -17.45 -3.38 -11.00
C LYS A 191 -18.16 -2.18 -11.66
N ASN A 192 -19.43 -1.99 -11.38
CA ASN A 192 -20.23 -0.88 -11.92
C ASN A 192 -19.82 0.49 -11.39
N GLU A 193 -19.38 0.58 -10.14
CA GLU A 193 -18.83 1.82 -9.58
C GLU A 193 -17.52 2.19 -10.24
N LEU A 194 -16.66 1.21 -10.54
CA LEU A 194 -15.38 1.42 -11.21
C LEU A 194 -15.53 1.84 -12.67
N LYS A 195 -16.62 1.44 -13.35
CA LYS A 195 -16.91 1.88 -14.72
C LYS A 195 -16.97 3.40 -14.87
N LYS A 196 -17.32 4.16 -13.81
CA LYS A 196 -17.33 5.63 -13.81
C LYS A 196 -15.96 6.27 -14.05
N TYR A 197 -14.90 5.54 -13.80
CA TYR A 197 -13.53 6.01 -13.91
C TYR A 197 -12.84 5.60 -15.23
N LEU A 198 -13.51 4.81 -16.06
CA LEU A 198 -13.03 4.44 -17.39
C LEU A 198 -13.09 5.64 -18.34
N GLY A 199 -12.36 5.57 -19.44
CA GLY A 199 -12.55 6.47 -20.57
C GLY A 199 -13.92 6.24 -21.19
N LYS A 200 -14.60 7.30 -21.63
CA LYS A 200 -15.96 7.16 -22.23
C LYS A 200 -15.95 6.36 -23.54
N ASN A 201 -14.86 6.47 -24.30
CA ASN A 201 -14.66 5.73 -25.54
C ASN A 201 -13.96 4.39 -25.32
N ASP A 202 -13.72 4.01 -24.07
CA ASP A 202 -13.18 2.70 -23.73
C ASP A 202 -14.32 1.65 -23.81
N THR A 203 -14.65 1.27 -25.05
CA THR A 203 -15.64 0.22 -25.36
C THR A 203 -15.07 -1.18 -25.20
N GLY A 204 -13.80 -1.30 -24.81
CA GLY A 204 -13.11 -2.56 -24.60
C GLY A 204 -13.67 -3.33 -23.41
N GLU A 205 -13.54 -4.62 -23.47
CA GLU A 205 -13.83 -5.50 -22.32
C GLU A 205 -12.92 -5.12 -21.15
N LEU A 206 -13.54 -4.77 -20.02
CA LEU A 206 -12.84 -4.55 -18.77
C LEU A 206 -12.37 -5.90 -18.23
N TYR A 207 -11.08 -6.20 -18.37
CA TYR A 207 -10.53 -7.44 -17.88
C TYR A 207 -10.45 -7.43 -16.35
N TYR A 208 -11.08 -8.42 -15.72
CA TYR A 208 -11.12 -8.58 -14.27
C TYR A 208 -10.27 -9.77 -13.84
N TYR A 209 -9.32 -9.55 -12.95
CA TYR A 209 -8.49 -10.58 -12.37
C TYR A 209 -8.54 -10.50 -10.83
N ASN A 210 -8.88 -11.61 -10.19
CA ASN A 210 -8.90 -11.73 -8.74
C ASN A 210 -8.18 -13.01 -8.28
N ASN A 211 -7.03 -12.85 -7.63
CA ASN A 211 -6.25 -13.98 -7.11
C ASN A 211 -6.78 -14.50 -5.76
N ASN A 212 -7.86 -13.92 -5.23
CA ASN A 212 -8.48 -14.34 -3.97
C ASN A 212 -9.60 -15.36 -4.18
N GLU A 213 -9.96 -15.65 -5.43
CA GLU A 213 -10.92 -16.69 -5.81
C GLU A 213 -10.15 -17.96 -6.21
N ASP A 214 -10.57 -19.14 -5.73
CA ASP A 214 -10.00 -20.41 -6.15
C ASP A 214 -10.13 -20.58 -7.66
N ILE A 215 -9.07 -21.07 -8.30
CA ILE A 215 -8.83 -21.13 -9.76
C ILE A 215 -9.90 -21.92 -10.57
N ASN A 216 -10.98 -22.37 -9.94
CA ASN A 216 -11.98 -23.24 -10.57
C ASN A 216 -13.16 -22.54 -11.26
N ASP A 217 -13.23 -21.21 -11.24
CA ASP A 217 -14.28 -20.47 -11.95
C ASP A 217 -13.69 -19.55 -13.03
N GLU A 218 -13.16 -20.16 -14.12
CA GLU A 218 -13.07 -19.49 -15.42
C GLU A 218 -14.50 -19.25 -15.96
N LYS A 219 -15.24 -18.35 -15.34
CA LYS A 219 -16.44 -17.81 -15.95
C LYS A 219 -16.07 -16.53 -16.68
N GLU A 220 -15.94 -16.64 -18.01
CA GLU A 220 -16.26 -15.53 -18.88
C GLU A 220 -17.59 -14.93 -18.39
N ILE A 221 -17.51 -13.74 -17.80
CA ILE A 221 -18.72 -13.00 -17.43
C ILE A 221 -19.29 -12.48 -18.74
N LYS A 222 -20.09 -13.31 -19.42
CA LYS A 222 -21.00 -12.86 -20.46
C LYS A 222 -21.95 -11.86 -19.83
N ASP A 223 -22.15 -10.74 -20.51
CA ASP A 223 -23.11 -9.71 -20.13
C ASP A 223 -24.49 -10.35 -19.94
N ASP A 224 -24.93 -10.50 -18.68
CA ASP A 224 -26.31 -10.85 -18.37
C ASP A 224 -27.19 -9.61 -18.63
N GLU A 225 -27.56 -9.40 -19.88
CA GLU A 225 -28.62 -8.46 -20.27
C GLU A 225 -30.03 -9.01 -20.00
N GLU A 226 -30.20 -10.22 -19.47
CA GLU A 226 -31.49 -10.82 -19.20
C GLU A 226 -31.73 -11.16 -17.72
N GLN A 227 -31.79 -10.12 -16.85
CA GLN A 227 -32.55 -10.22 -15.59
C GLN A 227 -33.00 -8.84 -15.11
N LYS A 228 -33.87 -8.19 -15.89
CA LYS A 228 -34.80 -7.19 -15.35
C LYS A 228 -35.89 -7.95 -14.57
N ASN A 229 -35.78 -7.98 -13.26
CA ASN A 229 -36.77 -8.07 -12.21
C ASN A 229 -36.27 -8.96 -11.07
N ASN A 230 -35.45 -8.37 -10.20
CA ASN A 230 -35.52 -8.62 -8.77
C ASN A 230 -34.54 -7.63 -8.07
N ASN A 231 -35.12 -6.73 -7.30
CA ASN A 231 -34.40 -5.83 -6.38
C ASN A 231 -33.78 -6.64 -5.23
N ASN A 232 -32.70 -7.35 -5.50
CA ASN A 232 -31.78 -7.85 -4.51
C ASN A 232 -30.42 -8.00 -5.22
N SER A 233 -29.69 -6.87 -5.32
CA SER A 233 -28.25 -6.90 -5.56
C SER A 233 -27.64 -7.55 -4.32
N ILE A 234 -27.40 -8.86 -4.38
CA ILE A 234 -26.54 -9.55 -3.41
C ILE A 234 -25.17 -8.89 -3.57
N PRO A 235 -24.65 -8.16 -2.57
CA PRO A 235 -23.28 -7.72 -2.62
C PRO A 235 -22.45 -9.02 -2.65
N MET A 236 -21.67 -9.21 -3.71
CA MET A 236 -20.69 -10.28 -3.79
C MET A 236 -19.76 -10.09 -2.59
N LYS A 237 -20.01 -10.81 -1.48
CA LYS A 237 -19.11 -10.86 -0.34
C LYS A 237 -17.86 -11.63 -0.78
N ILE A 238 -16.95 -10.93 -1.44
CA ILE A 238 -15.63 -11.47 -1.73
C ILE A 238 -14.93 -11.57 -0.38
N LYS A 239 -14.69 -12.79 0.09
CA LYS A 239 -13.93 -13.04 1.31
C LYS A 239 -12.50 -12.53 1.09
N ASN A 240 -12.18 -11.42 1.70
CA ASN A 240 -10.79 -10.91 1.74
C ASN A 240 -9.97 -11.87 2.62
N LYS A 241 -9.24 -12.81 2.02
CA LYS A 241 -8.39 -13.75 2.76
C LYS A 241 -7.05 -13.09 3.14
N ILE A 242 -6.67 -13.23 4.39
CA ILE A 242 -5.30 -12.94 4.85
C ILE A 242 -4.35 -14.01 4.27
N ASN A 243 -3.08 -13.66 4.14
CA ASN A 243 -2.08 -14.64 3.70
C ASN A 243 -1.97 -15.78 4.74
N GLU A 244 -2.10 -17.02 4.30
CA GLU A 244 -2.00 -18.23 5.15
C GLU A 244 -0.64 -18.37 5.85
N ASP A 245 0.40 -17.68 5.34
CA ASP A 245 1.73 -17.64 5.97
C ASP A 245 1.81 -16.69 7.18
N VAL A 246 0.72 -15.97 7.56
CA VAL A 246 0.69 -15.09 8.71
C VAL A 246 -0.03 -15.74 9.88
N ASP A 247 0.71 -15.99 10.96
CA ASP A 247 0.15 -16.45 12.23
C ASP A 247 -0.50 -15.26 12.96
N LEU A 248 -1.81 -15.32 13.15
CA LEU A 248 -2.61 -14.25 13.75
C LEU A 248 -2.80 -14.53 15.23
N LYS A 249 -2.29 -13.62 16.05
CA LYS A 249 -2.38 -13.75 17.51
C LYS A 249 -2.88 -12.47 18.17
N TYR A 250 -3.47 -12.62 19.33
CA TYR A 250 -3.81 -11.48 20.18
C TYR A 250 -3.36 -11.68 21.63
N ILE A 251 -3.24 -10.58 22.34
CA ILE A 251 -2.95 -10.53 23.77
C ILE A 251 -4.03 -9.67 24.42
N LEU A 252 -4.69 -10.22 25.44
CA LEU A 252 -5.59 -9.42 26.26
C LEU A 252 -4.78 -8.50 27.16
N VAL A 253 -4.86 -7.20 26.94
CA VAL A 253 -4.07 -6.20 27.64
C VAL A 253 -4.97 -5.15 28.28
N PRO A 254 -4.89 -4.90 29.59
CA PRO A 254 -5.57 -3.77 30.19
C PRO A 254 -5.11 -2.46 29.55
N GLN A 255 -6.04 -1.57 29.20
CA GLN A 255 -5.75 -0.30 28.49
C GLN A 255 -4.61 0.52 29.11
N LYS A 256 -4.49 0.51 30.43
CA LYS A 256 -3.46 1.26 31.18
C LYS A 256 -2.08 0.59 31.18
N LEU A 257 -1.98 -0.64 30.69
CA LEU A 257 -0.75 -1.44 30.70
C LEU A 257 -0.21 -1.71 29.30
N LYS A 258 -0.84 -1.20 28.22
CA LYS A 258 -0.41 -1.44 26.85
C LYS A 258 1.08 -1.10 26.64
N GLU A 259 1.56 0.02 27.19
CA GLU A 259 2.97 0.42 27.08
C GLU A 259 3.93 -0.54 27.83
N HIS A 260 3.48 -1.09 28.95
CA HIS A 260 4.27 -2.06 29.73
C HIS A 260 4.45 -3.36 28.94
N TYR A 261 3.35 -3.90 28.38
CA TYR A 261 3.38 -5.07 27.51
C TYR A 261 4.25 -4.85 26.27
N LEU A 262 4.12 -3.69 25.61
CA LEU A 262 4.95 -3.39 24.45
C LEU A 262 6.43 -3.39 24.80
N LEU A 263 6.85 -2.68 25.85
CA LEU A 263 8.25 -2.63 26.26
C LEU A 263 8.78 -4.00 26.69
N TYR A 264 7.97 -4.80 27.39
CA TYR A 264 8.33 -6.17 27.73
C TYR A 264 8.61 -7.02 26.49
N LEU A 265 7.68 -7.01 25.51
CA LEU A 265 7.85 -7.77 24.27
C LEU A 265 9.09 -7.34 23.48
N LEU A 266 9.34 -6.03 23.35
CA LEU A 266 10.44 -5.50 22.57
C LEU A 266 11.81 -5.68 23.27
N ARG A 267 11.86 -5.71 24.60
CA ARG A 267 13.12 -5.85 25.36
C ARG A 267 13.51 -7.31 25.60
N ASN A 268 12.52 -8.16 25.81
CA ASN A 268 12.74 -9.54 26.25
C ASN A 268 12.48 -10.56 25.12
N LYS A 269 11.24 -10.61 24.61
CA LYS A 269 10.82 -11.70 23.71
C LYS A 269 11.23 -11.48 22.25
N TYR A 270 11.21 -10.24 21.76
CA TYR A 270 11.44 -9.89 20.34
C TYR A 270 12.57 -8.88 20.13
N LYS A 271 13.57 -8.87 21.00
CA LYS A 271 14.68 -7.91 21.00
C LYS A 271 15.45 -7.82 19.67
N GLU A 272 15.66 -8.94 19.00
CA GLU A 272 16.42 -9.01 17.74
C GLU A 272 15.53 -9.12 16.51
N THR A 273 14.21 -9.16 16.70
CA THR A 273 13.21 -9.35 15.63
C THR A 273 12.91 -8.03 14.95
N SER A 274 12.83 -8.00 13.63
CA SER A 274 12.35 -6.81 12.92
C SER A 274 10.85 -6.67 13.12
N CYS A 275 10.42 -5.54 13.70
CA CYS A 275 9.02 -5.34 14.09
C CYS A 275 8.46 -4.01 13.62
N LEU A 276 7.25 -4.08 13.03
CA LEU A 276 6.44 -2.92 12.69
C LEU A 276 5.28 -2.78 13.67
N ILE A 277 5.18 -1.63 14.33
CA ILE A 277 4.20 -1.37 15.39
C ILE A 277 3.20 -0.33 14.89
N PHE A 278 1.92 -0.68 14.85
CA PHE A 278 0.85 0.19 14.38
C PHE A 278 0.11 0.87 15.51
N VAL A 279 -0.08 2.18 15.36
CA VAL A 279 -0.89 3.03 16.23
C VAL A 279 -1.89 3.84 15.41
N ASN A 280 -3.04 4.19 16.01
CA ASN A 280 -4.09 4.92 15.29
C ASN A 280 -3.84 6.44 15.25
N HIS A 281 -3.02 7.00 16.15
CA HIS A 281 -2.84 8.45 16.29
C HIS A 281 -1.38 8.88 16.21
N VAL A 282 -1.15 10.03 15.54
CA VAL A 282 0.18 10.67 15.43
C VAL A 282 0.80 10.93 16.81
N LYS A 283 0.03 11.48 17.75
CA LYS A 283 0.54 11.75 19.11
C LYS A 283 0.99 10.48 19.84
N GLN A 284 0.30 9.37 19.62
CA GLN A 284 0.68 8.08 20.19
C GLN A 284 1.96 7.53 19.54
N CYS A 285 2.13 7.74 18.22
CA CYS A 285 3.35 7.40 17.51
C CYS A 285 4.57 8.12 18.11
N ASP A 286 4.49 9.44 18.27
CA ASP A 286 5.55 10.27 18.86
C ASP A 286 5.82 9.88 20.32
N PHE A 287 4.76 9.60 21.08
CA PHE A 287 4.88 9.20 22.46
C PHE A 287 5.62 7.86 22.62
N LEU A 288 5.21 6.84 21.90
CA LEU A 288 5.85 5.51 21.96
C LEU A 288 7.30 5.58 21.44
N TYR A 289 7.56 6.36 20.39
CA TYR A 289 8.91 6.58 19.89
C TYR A 289 9.83 7.17 20.97
N ASN A 290 9.40 8.24 21.64
CA ASN A 290 10.19 8.85 22.71
C ASN A 290 10.32 7.92 23.93
N LEU A 291 9.29 7.16 24.26
CA LEU A 291 9.32 6.17 25.34
C LEU A 291 10.31 5.05 25.02
N CYS A 292 10.25 4.46 23.84
CA CYS A 292 11.21 3.41 23.42
C CYS A 292 12.64 3.92 23.40
N LYS A 293 12.88 5.15 22.97
CA LYS A 293 14.20 5.80 23.03
C LYS A 293 14.71 5.97 24.46
N LEU A 294 13.85 6.32 25.40
CA LEU A 294 14.22 6.44 26.80
C LEU A 294 14.70 5.10 27.38
N PHE A 295 14.20 3.99 26.84
CA PHE A 295 14.63 2.62 27.19
C PHE A 295 15.71 2.08 26.23
N GLU A 296 16.43 2.97 25.51
CA GLU A 296 17.58 2.65 24.65
C GLU A 296 17.27 1.67 23.50
N LEU A 297 16.00 1.53 23.11
CA LEU A 297 15.60 0.70 21.98
C LEU A 297 15.97 1.35 20.64
N LYS A 298 16.46 0.54 19.70
CA LYS A 298 16.73 1.00 18.31
C LYS A 298 15.44 1.12 17.53
N VAL A 299 14.79 2.27 17.65
CA VAL A 299 13.46 2.56 17.10
C VAL A 299 13.50 3.72 16.12
N SER A 300 12.71 3.61 15.06
CA SER A 300 12.32 4.67 14.13
C SER A 300 10.81 4.90 14.22
N HIS A 301 10.34 6.03 13.69
CA HIS A 301 8.90 6.32 13.65
C HIS A 301 8.48 6.92 12.31
N LEU A 302 7.18 6.79 11.99
CA LEU A 302 6.65 7.24 10.72
C LEU A 302 5.19 7.70 10.84
N HIS A 303 4.94 9.00 10.58
CA HIS A 303 3.60 9.57 10.58
C HIS A 303 3.47 10.79 9.68
N SER A 304 2.25 11.22 9.39
CA SER A 304 1.93 12.27 8.40
C SER A 304 2.49 13.66 8.73
N LYS A 305 2.70 13.99 10.02
CA LYS A 305 3.21 15.30 10.45
C LYS A 305 4.74 15.45 10.37
N MET A 306 5.48 14.38 10.10
CA MET A 306 6.93 14.46 9.91
C MET A 306 7.29 15.17 8.60
N THR A 307 8.45 15.85 8.60
CA THR A 307 9.03 16.35 7.35
C THR A 307 9.41 15.18 6.44
N GLN A 308 9.37 15.39 5.12
CA GLN A 308 9.71 14.34 4.16
C GLN A 308 11.13 13.82 4.33
N ARG A 309 12.07 14.71 4.72
CA ARG A 309 13.45 14.34 5.02
C ARG A 309 13.52 13.34 6.19
N ASN A 310 12.89 13.66 7.32
CA ASN A 310 12.90 12.80 8.50
C ASN A 310 12.22 11.45 8.22
N ARG A 311 11.14 11.44 7.43
CA ARG A 311 10.45 10.22 7.01
C ARG A 311 11.38 9.31 6.21
N ARG A 312 12.11 9.86 5.23
CA ARG A 312 13.08 9.10 4.42
C ARG A 312 14.22 8.56 5.29
N GLU A 313 14.79 9.39 6.17
CA GLU A 313 15.89 9.00 7.07
C GLU A 313 15.47 7.84 8.00
N ASP A 314 14.32 7.95 8.66
CA ASP A 314 13.83 6.92 9.60
C ASP A 314 13.43 5.62 8.87
N LEU A 315 12.84 5.73 7.68
CA LEU A 315 12.55 4.56 6.85
C LEU A 315 13.84 3.86 6.38
N GLN A 316 14.87 4.62 5.99
CA GLN A 316 16.16 4.07 5.60
C GLN A 316 16.86 3.37 6.78
N LYS A 317 16.80 3.93 8.00
CA LYS A 317 17.33 3.28 9.20
C LYS A 317 16.66 1.91 9.44
N PHE A 318 15.35 1.81 9.25
CA PHE A 318 14.62 0.56 9.39
C PHE A 318 14.95 -0.43 8.26
N LYS A 319 14.94 0.01 7.00
CA LYS A 319 15.34 -0.80 5.85
C LYS A 319 16.78 -1.34 5.96
N GLY A 320 17.69 -0.51 6.45
CA GLY A 320 19.10 -0.87 6.70
C GLY A 320 19.34 -1.64 7.99
N SER A 321 18.29 -2.02 8.73
CA SER A 321 18.38 -2.75 10.01
C SER A 321 19.16 -1.99 11.10
N ILE A 322 19.37 -0.68 10.97
CA ILE A 322 19.94 0.21 11.99
C ILE A 322 18.93 0.33 13.14
N SER A 323 17.66 0.52 12.84
CA SER A 323 16.56 0.37 13.78
C SER A 323 15.87 -0.97 13.59
N LYS A 324 15.59 -1.66 14.69
CA LYS A 324 14.87 -2.94 14.70
C LYS A 324 13.36 -2.74 14.70
N PHE A 325 12.90 -1.62 15.25
CA PHE A 325 11.49 -1.34 15.47
C PHE A 325 11.09 -0.09 14.68
N LEU A 326 9.95 -0.15 14.01
CA LEU A 326 9.32 0.99 13.35
C LEU A 326 7.91 1.20 13.91
N ILE A 327 7.67 2.35 14.53
CA ILE A 327 6.33 2.73 15.00
C ILE A 327 5.67 3.58 13.92
N SER A 328 4.47 3.22 13.48
CA SER A 328 3.84 3.92 12.37
C SER A 328 2.33 4.06 12.52
N THR A 329 1.79 5.12 11.94
CA THR A 329 0.35 5.22 11.66
C THR A 329 0.02 4.60 10.31
N ASP A 330 -1.24 4.16 10.12
CA ASP A 330 -1.68 3.51 8.87
C ASP A 330 -1.37 4.34 7.62
N LEU A 331 -1.67 5.64 7.67
CA LEU A 331 -1.48 6.53 6.53
C LEU A 331 0.00 6.61 6.09
N ALA A 332 0.92 6.45 7.03
CA ALA A 332 2.35 6.59 6.74
C ALA A 332 2.99 5.28 6.30
N SER A 333 2.41 4.13 6.63
CA SER A 333 2.96 2.80 6.34
C SER A 333 2.25 2.06 5.23
N ARG A 334 1.07 2.55 4.80
CA ARG A 334 0.33 1.95 3.69
C ARG A 334 1.15 2.03 2.41
N GLY A 335 1.17 0.91 1.71
CA GLY A 335 1.85 0.78 0.42
C GLY A 335 3.38 0.91 0.44
N LEU A 336 4.01 1.24 1.56
CA LEU A 336 5.46 1.24 1.64
C LEU A 336 6.02 -0.17 1.38
N ASP A 337 7.01 -0.23 0.49
CA ASP A 337 7.92 -1.38 0.43
C ASP A 337 8.82 -1.35 1.67
N ILE A 338 8.19 -1.56 2.82
CA ILE A 338 8.91 -1.85 4.05
C ILE A 338 9.46 -3.25 3.83
N LYS A 339 10.80 -3.39 3.98
CA LYS A 339 11.44 -4.70 4.05
C LYS A 339 10.55 -5.60 4.90
N GLN A 340 10.29 -6.80 4.41
CA GLN A 340 9.51 -7.78 5.16
C GLN A 340 9.96 -7.76 6.62
N CYS A 341 9.05 -7.51 7.52
CA CYS A 341 9.31 -7.62 8.95
C CYS A 341 8.82 -8.98 9.44
N ASP A 342 9.50 -9.49 10.44
CA ASP A 342 9.18 -10.80 11.01
C ASP A 342 7.94 -10.73 11.88
N LEU A 343 7.69 -9.54 12.47
CA LEU A 343 6.64 -9.28 13.42
C LEU A 343 5.89 -7.99 13.09
N VAL A 344 4.56 -8.06 13.14
CA VAL A 344 3.66 -6.90 13.17
C VAL A 344 2.98 -6.85 14.53
N ILE A 345 2.97 -5.70 15.18
CA ILE A 345 2.20 -5.46 16.41
C ILE A 345 1.15 -4.39 16.14
N ASN A 346 -0.13 -4.74 16.27
CA ASN A 346 -1.21 -3.77 16.38
C ASN A 346 -1.29 -3.30 17.84
N PHE A 347 -0.57 -2.23 18.18
CA PHE A 347 -0.67 -1.61 19.51
C PHE A 347 -2.07 -1.05 19.75
N ASP A 348 -2.65 -0.42 18.71
CA ASP A 348 -4.05 -0.09 18.65
C ASP A 348 -4.74 -0.93 17.58
N MET A 349 -5.90 -1.51 17.91
CA MET A 349 -6.70 -2.26 16.95
C MET A 349 -7.09 -1.39 15.75
N PRO A 350 -7.00 -1.90 14.52
CA PRO A 350 -7.50 -1.20 13.35
C PRO A 350 -9.05 -1.19 13.36
N HIS A 351 -9.65 -0.11 12.88
CA HIS A 351 -11.11 0.06 12.89
C HIS A 351 -11.84 -0.77 11.81
N THR A 352 -11.12 -1.31 10.83
CA THR A 352 -11.71 -2.08 9.72
C THR A 352 -10.86 -3.31 9.39
N SER A 353 -11.50 -4.36 8.91
CA SER A 353 -10.84 -5.57 8.40
C SER A 353 -9.86 -5.28 7.26
N GLN A 354 -10.20 -4.33 6.38
CA GLN A 354 -9.32 -3.87 5.32
C GLN A 354 -8.00 -3.29 5.87
N THR A 355 -8.09 -2.41 6.87
CA THR A 355 -6.89 -1.85 7.51
C THR A 355 -6.08 -2.97 8.18
N PHE A 356 -6.76 -3.94 8.80
CA PHE A 356 -6.10 -5.10 9.38
C PHE A 356 -5.29 -5.89 8.35
N ILE A 357 -5.88 -6.20 7.18
CA ILE A 357 -5.19 -6.90 6.07
C ILE A 357 -3.94 -6.13 5.62
N HIS A 358 -4.04 -4.81 5.45
CA HIS A 358 -2.91 -3.98 5.05
C HIS A 358 -1.78 -3.95 6.08
N ARG A 359 -2.12 -4.01 7.38
CA ARG A 359 -1.14 -4.10 8.47
C ARG A 359 -0.51 -5.48 8.53
N ALA A 360 -1.32 -6.54 8.59
CA ALA A 360 -0.85 -7.93 8.64
C ALA A 360 -0.02 -8.29 7.39
N GLY A 361 -0.39 -7.78 6.22
CA GLY A 361 0.36 -7.96 4.97
C GLY A 361 1.76 -7.33 4.94
N ARG A 362 2.25 -6.74 6.04
CA ARG A 362 3.65 -6.29 6.19
C ARG A 362 4.56 -7.43 6.67
N THR A 363 4.01 -8.56 7.06
CA THR A 363 4.73 -9.79 7.37
C THR A 363 4.21 -10.96 6.53
N GLY A 364 4.85 -12.12 6.55
CA GLY A 364 4.38 -13.34 5.87
C GLY A 364 4.38 -13.24 4.33
N ARG A 365 5.41 -12.65 3.68
CA ARG A 365 5.48 -12.57 2.22
C ARG A 365 6.30 -13.72 1.63
N ILE A 366 5.80 -14.29 0.53
CA ILE A 366 6.43 -15.30 -0.35
C ILE A 366 7.29 -16.32 0.41
N GLY A 367 6.63 -17.36 1.00
CA GLY A 367 7.32 -18.52 1.57
C GLY A 367 7.97 -18.34 2.94
N ASN A 368 7.83 -17.17 3.57
CA ASN A 368 8.29 -16.92 4.93
C ASN A 368 7.09 -16.74 5.86
N LYS A 369 7.10 -17.49 6.98
CA LYS A 369 6.09 -17.32 8.02
C LYS A 369 6.25 -15.97 8.70
N GLY A 370 5.13 -15.28 8.93
CA GLY A 370 5.04 -14.00 9.63
C GLY A 370 4.19 -14.10 10.88
N LEU A 371 4.43 -13.24 11.85
CA LEU A 371 3.64 -13.15 13.07
C LEU A 371 2.96 -11.78 13.17
N CYS A 372 1.64 -11.76 13.40
CA CYS A 372 0.87 -10.56 13.66
C CYS A 372 0.23 -10.65 15.03
N ILE A 373 0.62 -9.76 15.96
CA ILE A 373 0.09 -9.71 17.33
C ILE A 373 -0.77 -8.47 17.49
N SER A 374 -2.00 -8.64 17.99
CA SER A 374 -2.91 -7.52 18.30
C SER A 374 -3.09 -7.35 19.81
N PHE A 375 -2.89 -6.13 20.32
CA PHE A 375 -3.23 -5.79 21.69
C PHE A 375 -4.73 -5.49 21.77
N VAL A 376 -5.45 -6.32 22.51
CA VAL A 376 -6.88 -6.26 22.65
C VAL A 376 -7.22 -5.85 24.09
N SER A 377 -7.85 -4.69 24.26
CA SER A 377 -8.42 -4.30 25.53
C SER A 377 -9.90 -4.73 25.62
N GLN A 378 -10.49 -4.62 26.80
CA GLN A 378 -11.92 -4.93 26.96
C GLN A 378 -12.84 -4.16 26.01
N HIS A 379 -12.41 -2.99 25.51
CA HIS A 379 -13.17 -2.17 24.56
C HIS A 379 -12.95 -2.59 23.11
N ASP A 380 -11.94 -3.39 22.83
CA ASP A 380 -11.55 -3.82 21.49
C ASP A 380 -12.12 -5.21 21.14
N ILE A 381 -12.77 -5.91 22.07
CA ILE A 381 -13.24 -7.30 21.89
C ILE A 381 -14.28 -7.39 20.75
N GLU A 382 -15.27 -6.49 20.75
CA GLU A 382 -16.29 -6.46 19.70
C GLU A 382 -15.65 -6.20 18.32
N LEU A 383 -14.64 -5.33 18.28
CA LEU A 383 -13.91 -5.02 17.05
C LEU A 383 -13.09 -6.22 16.57
N LEU A 384 -12.44 -6.96 17.48
CA LEU A 384 -11.74 -8.20 17.14
C LEU A 384 -12.71 -9.23 16.54
N ASN A 385 -13.82 -9.51 17.22
CA ASN A 385 -14.83 -10.47 16.76
C ASN A 385 -15.41 -10.07 15.39
N GLY A 386 -15.63 -8.77 15.17
CA GLY A 386 -16.08 -8.25 13.88
C GLY A 386 -15.07 -8.52 12.76
N ILE A 387 -13.79 -8.28 13.02
CA ILE A 387 -12.70 -8.53 12.07
C ILE A 387 -12.56 -10.03 11.80
N GLU A 388 -12.61 -10.89 12.81
CA GLU A 388 -12.59 -12.35 12.66
C GLU A 388 -13.72 -12.85 11.76
N SER A 389 -14.94 -12.39 12.03
CA SER A 389 -16.12 -12.77 11.25
C SER A 389 -16.06 -12.32 9.80
N GLU A 390 -15.55 -11.10 9.53
CA GLU A 390 -15.42 -10.57 8.17
C GLU A 390 -14.33 -11.27 7.37
N LEU A 391 -13.23 -11.66 8.03
CA LEU A 391 -12.06 -12.26 7.38
C LEU A 391 -12.11 -13.79 7.35
N ASP A 392 -13.06 -14.42 8.05
CA ASP A 392 -13.10 -15.88 8.25
C ASP A 392 -11.73 -16.39 8.77
N ALA A 393 -11.15 -15.65 9.73
CA ALA A 393 -9.81 -15.90 10.25
C ALA A 393 -9.88 -16.25 11.74
N ASP A 394 -9.01 -17.16 12.17
CA ASP A 394 -8.89 -17.59 13.57
C ASP A 394 -7.72 -16.90 14.24
N PHE A 395 -8.00 -16.07 15.25
CA PHE A 395 -6.99 -15.40 16.06
C PHE A 395 -6.73 -16.20 17.34
N LYS A 396 -5.49 -16.57 17.57
CA LYS A 396 -5.12 -17.35 18.74
C LYS A 396 -4.63 -16.44 19.86
N GLU A 397 -5.14 -16.68 21.07
CA GLU A 397 -4.64 -15.97 22.25
C GLU A 397 -3.21 -16.40 22.59
N ILE A 398 -2.37 -15.44 22.98
CA ILE A 398 -1.05 -15.71 23.58
C ILE A 398 -1.24 -15.73 25.08
N GLU A 399 -1.35 -16.92 25.66
CA GLU A 399 -1.49 -17.12 27.10
C GLU A 399 -0.13 -17.09 27.83
N ASP A 400 0.95 -17.48 27.14
CA ASP A 400 2.31 -17.58 27.71
C ASP A 400 3.00 -16.21 27.82
N ILE A 401 2.39 -15.28 28.55
CA ILE A 401 3.03 -14.02 28.92
C ILE A 401 3.13 -13.99 30.44
N ASP A 402 4.35 -13.98 30.92
CA ASP A 402 4.61 -13.91 32.34
C ASP A 402 4.21 -12.51 32.88
N GLN A 403 3.05 -12.48 33.55
CA GLN A 403 2.54 -11.26 34.14
C GLN A 403 3.43 -10.75 35.27
N ASP A 404 4.10 -11.66 35.98
CA ASP A 404 5.00 -11.30 37.08
C ASP A 404 6.25 -10.61 36.53
N GLU A 405 6.82 -11.06 35.42
CA GLU A 405 7.92 -10.37 34.72
C GLU A 405 7.53 -8.95 34.27
N ILE A 406 6.33 -8.75 33.76
CA ILE A 406 5.83 -7.41 33.38
C ILE A 406 5.71 -6.53 34.62
N MET A 407 5.26 -7.09 35.73
CA MET A 407 5.07 -6.35 36.99
C MET A 407 6.39 -5.92 37.62
N VAL A 408 7.48 -6.67 37.47
CA VAL A 408 8.83 -6.31 37.98
C VAL A 408 9.28 -4.93 37.48
N ASP A 409 9.09 -4.65 36.19
CA ASP A 409 9.51 -3.37 35.57
C ASP A 409 8.46 -2.26 35.64
N THR A 410 7.27 -2.54 36.18
CA THR A 410 6.12 -1.60 36.16
C THR A 410 6.44 -0.24 36.77
N GLY A 411 7.20 -0.21 37.86
CA GLY A 411 7.63 1.05 38.49
C GLY A 411 8.52 1.91 37.62
N LEU A 412 9.49 1.27 36.93
CA LEU A 412 10.42 1.94 36.01
C LEU A 412 9.71 2.43 34.76
N VAL A 413 8.87 1.60 34.15
CA VAL A 413 8.10 1.93 32.97
C VAL A 413 7.12 3.07 33.27
N SER A 414 6.41 3.03 34.38
CA SER A 414 5.48 4.11 34.80
C SER A 414 6.20 5.45 35.02
N LYS A 415 7.42 5.45 35.56
CA LYS A 415 8.27 6.66 35.66
C LYS A 415 8.65 7.15 34.25
N GLY A 416 9.08 6.25 33.36
CA GLY A 416 9.40 6.55 31.96
C GLY A 416 8.21 7.19 31.22
N ILE A 417 7.01 6.64 31.38
CA ILE A 417 5.75 7.18 30.82
C ILE A 417 5.51 8.61 31.29
N LYS A 418 5.64 8.88 32.61
CA LYS A 418 5.46 10.23 33.16
C LYS A 418 6.49 11.21 32.60
N LEU A 419 7.76 10.82 32.55
CA LEU A 419 8.84 11.64 32.03
C LEU A 419 8.64 11.97 30.54
N THR A 420 8.27 10.98 29.74
CA THR A 420 8.00 11.17 28.30
C THR A 420 6.83 12.14 28.08
N LYS A 421 5.71 11.97 28.82
CA LYS A 421 4.56 12.88 28.76
C LYS A 421 4.95 14.33 29.14
N MET A 422 5.74 14.49 30.20
CA MET A 422 6.21 15.83 30.63
C MET A 422 7.10 16.48 29.56
N LYS A 423 7.98 15.71 28.90
CA LYS A 423 8.84 16.21 27.84
C LYS A 423 8.03 16.70 26.66
N MET A 424 7.08 15.90 26.18
CA MET A 424 6.21 16.25 25.05
C MET A 424 5.38 17.51 25.31
N ILE A 425 4.81 17.66 26.52
CA ILE A 425 4.06 18.88 26.89
C ILE A 425 4.97 20.13 26.85
N LYS A 426 6.25 20.01 27.23
CA LYS A 426 7.20 21.13 27.15
C LYS A 426 7.57 21.49 25.72
N GLU A 427 7.63 20.50 24.82
CA GLU A 427 7.92 20.71 23.41
C GLU A 427 6.73 21.32 22.65
N GLU A 428 5.50 20.95 23.00
CA GLU A 428 4.27 21.57 22.44
C GLU A 428 4.07 23.05 22.84
N LYS A 429 4.71 23.52 23.92
CA LYS A 429 4.61 24.90 24.41
C LYS A 429 5.69 25.85 23.87
N LYS A 430 6.65 25.32 23.14
CA LYS A 430 7.70 26.08 22.43
C LYS A 430 7.34 26.28 20.96
#